data_d2f84734c2fad82f74c57ef52393682e
#
_entry.id   d2f84734c2fad82f74c57ef52393682e
#
_cell.length_a   1.000
_cell.length_b   1.000
_cell.length_c   1.000
_cell.angle_alpha   90.00
_cell.angle_beta   90.00
_cell.angle_gamma   90.00
#
_symmetry.space_group_name_H-M   'P 1'
#
loop_
_entity.id
_entity.type
_entity.pdbx_description
1 polymer ?
#
loop_
_entity_poly.entity_id
_entity_poly.type
_entity_poly.pdbx_seq_one_letter_code
_entity_poly.pdbx_strand_id
1 'polypeptide(L)'
;MTKKKGKLVLISLFVLAACLGAYSAMRQSHKTSNVSAETIASSSTRHFIDEIGPTASTIGQERDLYASVMIAQAILESSNGKSSLSQAPYYNFFGIKGAYNGSSVTMSTWEDDGNGNTYTIDQAFRAYPSIADSLNDYADLLSSSTYIGARKSNTLSYQDATAALTGLYATDTSYNLKLNNIIATYGLTAYDVANSSAQETGLATATSGYVWNEYRRNYTDAETLAVDEAWAKRMTY
;
A
#
# COMPACT_ATOMS: atom_id res chain seq x y z
N MET A 1 6.81 17.62 -39.08
CA MET A 1 5.96 17.18 -37.95
C MET A 1 6.73 16.18 -37.10
N THR A 2 7.37 16.64 -36.07
CA THR A 2 8.19 15.82 -35.16
C THR A 2 7.33 15.32 -34.01
N LYS A 3 7.04 14.02 -33.98
CA LYS A 3 6.36 13.35 -32.87
C LYS A 3 7.29 13.39 -31.66
N LYS A 4 6.93 14.19 -30.64
CA LYS A 4 7.50 14.11 -29.30
C LYS A 4 7.09 12.74 -28.73
N LYS A 5 8.02 11.81 -28.65
CA LYS A 5 7.88 10.58 -27.87
C LYS A 5 7.85 10.99 -26.40
N GLY A 6 6.68 10.89 -25.78
CA GLY A 6 6.57 11.03 -24.34
C GLY A 6 7.46 9.99 -23.68
N LYS A 7 8.37 10.42 -22.80
CA LYS A 7 9.17 9.53 -21.97
C LYS A 7 8.21 8.85 -20.99
N LEU A 8 7.98 7.56 -21.20
CA LEU A 8 7.33 6.69 -20.24
C LEU A 8 8.18 6.69 -18.97
N VAL A 9 7.65 7.26 -17.89
CA VAL A 9 8.30 7.20 -16.57
C VAL A 9 7.99 5.80 -16.02
N LEU A 10 8.84 4.82 -16.38
CA LEU A 10 8.82 3.53 -15.73
C LEU A 10 9.27 3.71 -14.28
N ILE A 11 8.36 3.53 -13.35
CA ILE A 11 8.69 3.38 -11.94
C ILE A 11 9.15 1.94 -11.78
N SER A 12 10.46 1.74 -11.71
CA SER A 12 11.05 0.42 -11.53
C SER A 12 10.94 0.01 -10.06
N LEU A 13 10.21 -1.07 -9.83
CA LEU A 13 10.02 -1.69 -8.53
C LEU A 13 11.21 -2.59 -8.22
N PHE A 14 12.18 -2.10 -7.45
CA PHE A 14 13.16 -2.99 -6.81
C PHE A 14 13.57 -2.45 -5.44
N VAL A 15 12.72 -2.64 -4.43
CA VAL A 15 13.12 -2.64 -3.03
C VAL A 15 12.57 -3.92 -2.40
N LEU A 16 13.01 -5.08 -2.87
CA LEU A 16 12.72 -6.33 -2.16
C LEU A 16 13.81 -7.38 -2.43
N ALA A 17 15.04 -7.14 -2.00
CA ALA A 17 16.03 -8.21 -1.87
C ALA A 17 17.20 -7.80 -0.97
N ALA A 18 16.95 -7.48 0.30
CA ALA A 18 18.03 -7.36 1.27
C ALA A 18 17.62 -7.77 2.69
N CYS A 19 16.92 -8.90 2.85
CA CYS A 19 16.71 -9.54 4.16
C CYS A 19 16.54 -11.05 4.05
N LEU A 20 17.42 -11.75 3.31
CA LEU A 20 17.53 -13.20 3.38
C LEU A 20 19.00 -13.60 3.48
N GLY A 21 19.55 -13.45 4.69
CA GLY A 21 20.90 -13.94 4.98
C GLY A 21 21.28 -13.71 6.41
N ALA A 22 20.68 -14.43 7.35
CA ALA A 22 21.24 -14.83 8.65
C ALA A 22 20.17 -15.53 9.49
N TYR A 23 19.87 -16.78 9.19
CA TYR A 23 19.15 -17.63 10.13
C TYR A 23 19.85 -18.99 10.22
N SER A 24 20.86 -19.05 11.09
CA SER A 24 21.35 -20.32 11.65
C SER A 24 21.93 -20.06 13.04
N ALA A 25 21.43 -20.82 14.00
CA ALA A 25 21.96 -21.06 15.33
C ALA A 25 21.64 -20.05 16.42
N MET A 26 20.62 -20.34 17.24
CA MET A 26 20.83 -20.74 18.64
C MET A 26 19.50 -21.16 19.28
N ARG A 27 19.37 -22.47 19.54
CA ARG A 27 18.40 -22.98 20.51
C ARG A 27 18.92 -22.65 21.90
N GLN A 28 18.19 -21.84 22.64
CA GLN A 28 18.16 -21.92 24.10
C GLN A 28 16.78 -21.50 24.63
N SER A 29 16.22 -22.38 25.42
CA SER A 29 14.95 -22.34 26.11
C SER A 29 14.86 -21.15 27.07
N HIS A 30 13.95 -20.19 26.80
CA HIS A 30 13.29 -19.40 27.83
C HIS A 30 11.82 -19.22 27.43
N LYS A 31 10.91 -19.60 28.31
CA LYS A 31 9.47 -19.32 28.22
C LYS A 31 9.27 -17.79 28.31
N THR A 32 9.36 -17.14 27.19
CA THR A 32 8.83 -15.79 26.97
C THR A 32 7.64 -15.93 26.02
N SER A 33 6.54 -15.28 26.33
CA SER A 33 5.36 -15.21 25.48
C SER A 33 5.79 -14.83 24.06
N ASN A 34 5.80 -15.81 23.15
CA ASN A 34 6.13 -15.62 21.76
C ASN A 34 5.00 -14.83 21.07
N VAL A 35 5.08 -13.50 21.14
CA VAL A 35 4.45 -12.67 20.14
C VAL A 35 5.16 -12.99 18.83
N SER A 36 4.47 -13.66 17.91
CA SER A 36 5.09 -14.09 16.65
C SER A 36 5.56 -12.88 15.85
N ALA A 37 6.65 -13.02 15.10
CA ALA A 37 7.12 -11.97 14.19
C ALA A 37 6.01 -11.47 13.25
N GLU A 38 5.08 -12.34 12.89
CA GLU A 38 3.90 -12.05 12.09
C GLU A 38 2.92 -11.11 12.82
N THR A 39 2.70 -11.29 14.13
CA THR A 39 1.87 -10.39 14.95
C THR A 39 2.49 -8.99 15.05
N ILE A 40 3.81 -8.91 15.21
CA ILE A 40 4.53 -7.63 15.26
C ILE A 40 4.51 -6.93 13.90
N ALA A 41 4.69 -7.67 12.80
CA ALA A 41 4.62 -7.13 11.45
C ALA A 41 3.21 -6.61 11.14
N SER A 42 2.17 -7.34 11.50
CA SER A 42 0.76 -6.94 11.34
C SER A 42 0.43 -5.68 12.17
N SER A 43 0.90 -5.60 13.42
CA SER A 43 0.72 -4.42 14.29
C SER A 43 1.36 -3.18 13.70
N SER A 44 2.57 -3.31 13.17
CA SER A 44 3.31 -2.22 12.52
C SER A 44 2.61 -1.72 11.25
N THR A 45 2.06 -2.64 10.44
CA THR A 45 1.32 -2.28 9.24
C THR A 45 0.02 -1.54 9.59
N ARG A 46 -0.71 -1.99 10.62
CA ARG A 46 -1.92 -1.29 11.08
C ARG A 46 -1.62 0.12 11.55
N HIS A 47 -0.55 0.33 12.32
CA HIS A 47 -0.15 1.67 12.72
C HIS A 47 0.12 2.58 11.50
N PHE A 48 0.81 2.08 10.49
CA PHE A 48 1.04 2.83 9.25
C PHE A 48 -0.27 3.14 8.50
N ILE A 49 -1.21 2.19 8.45
CA ILE A 49 -2.54 2.40 7.87
C ILE A 49 -3.29 3.49 8.64
N ASP A 50 -3.27 3.46 9.97
CA ASP A 50 -3.94 4.48 10.81
C ASP A 50 -3.36 5.88 10.57
N GLU A 51 -2.05 5.97 10.30
CA GLU A 51 -1.36 7.23 10.03
C GLU A 51 -1.76 7.83 8.67
N ILE A 52 -1.78 7.02 7.59
CA ILE A 52 -2.01 7.53 6.23
C ILE A 52 -3.47 7.44 5.77
N GLY A 53 -4.24 6.52 6.34
CA GLY A 53 -5.58 6.13 5.87
C GLY A 53 -6.58 7.27 5.79
N PRO A 54 -6.74 8.11 6.83
CA PRO A 54 -7.67 9.24 6.77
C PRO A 54 -7.37 10.21 5.62
N THR A 55 -6.10 10.55 5.41
CA THR A 55 -5.67 11.42 4.30
C THR A 55 -5.89 10.74 2.94
N ALA A 56 -5.55 9.44 2.83
CA ALA A 56 -5.78 8.66 1.61
C ALA A 56 -7.28 8.57 1.27
N SER A 57 -8.16 8.41 2.28
CA SER A 57 -9.62 8.38 2.09
C SER A 57 -10.14 9.70 1.51
N THR A 58 -9.73 10.83 2.07
CA THR A 58 -10.10 12.15 1.57
C THR A 58 -9.65 12.35 0.12
N ILE A 59 -8.37 12.08 -0.16
CA ILE A 59 -7.80 12.23 -1.51
C ILE A 59 -8.48 11.27 -2.50
N GLY A 60 -8.74 10.02 -2.10
CA GLY A 60 -9.40 9.04 -2.95
C GLY A 60 -10.78 9.49 -3.42
N GLN A 61 -11.53 10.18 -2.56
CA GLN A 61 -12.84 10.73 -2.89
C GLN A 61 -12.74 11.96 -3.80
N GLU A 62 -11.83 12.87 -3.50
CA GLU A 62 -11.65 14.12 -4.25
C GLU A 62 -11.05 13.90 -5.64
N ARG A 63 -10.28 12.83 -5.82
CA ARG A 63 -9.46 12.60 -7.01
C ARG A 63 -9.86 11.37 -7.82
N ASP A 64 -11.05 10.81 -7.57
CA ASP A 64 -11.58 9.65 -8.31
C ASP A 64 -10.66 8.41 -8.24
N LEU A 65 -10.07 8.17 -7.05
CA LEU A 65 -9.16 7.05 -6.80
C LEU A 65 -9.67 6.15 -5.67
N TYR A 66 -9.31 4.88 -5.71
CA TYR A 66 -9.51 3.99 -4.57
C TYR A 66 -8.47 4.28 -3.49
N ALA A 67 -8.91 4.73 -2.33
CA ALA A 67 -8.05 4.92 -1.17
C ALA A 67 -7.40 3.60 -0.74
N SER A 68 -8.14 2.50 -0.82
CA SER A 68 -7.64 1.15 -0.55
C SER A 68 -6.43 0.79 -1.42
N VAL A 69 -6.45 1.15 -2.71
CA VAL A 69 -5.34 0.91 -3.64
C VAL A 69 -4.15 1.80 -3.30
N MET A 70 -4.40 3.09 -3.01
CA MET A 70 -3.34 4.03 -2.59
C MET A 70 -2.62 3.54 -1.33
N ILE A 71 -3.37 3.12 -0.29
CA ILE A 71 -2.81 2.59 0.95
C ILE A 71 -2.04 1.31 0.69
N ALA A 72 -2.57 0.37 -0.10
CA ALA A 72 -1.91 -0.89 -0.42
C ALA A 72 -0.59 -0.67 -1.18
N GLN A 73 -0.56 0.28 -2.12
CA GLN A 73 0.68 0.66 -2.80
C GLN A 73 1.68 1.28 -1.82
N ALA A 74 1.25 2.22 -0.96
CA ALA A 74 2.13 2.81 0.05
C ALA A 74 2.74 1.74 0.98
N ILE A 75 1.95 0.75 1.42
CA ILE A 75 2.42 -0.39 2.22
C ILE A 75 3.50 -1.17 1.46
N LEU A 76 3.21 -1.54 0.22
CA LEU A 76 4.09 -2.39 -0.60
C LEU A 76 5.39 -1.69 -0.96
N GLU A 77 5.30 -0.44 -1.46
CA GLU A 77 6.45 0.33 -1.97
C GLU A 77 7.40 0.82 -0.87
N SER A 78 6.85 1.12 0.31
CA SER A 78 7.62 1.71 1.40
C SER A 78 8.03 0.72 2.50
N SER A 79 7.70 -0.58 2.36
CA SER A 79 7.84 -1.56 3.44
C SER A 79 7.12 -1.11 4.73
N ASN A 80 5.84 -0.75 4.60
CA ASN A 80 5.03 -0.20 5.70
C ASN A 80 5.56 1.13 6.26
N GLY A 81 6.02 2.03 5.41
CA GLY A 81 6.59 3.30 5.81
C GLY A 81 7.98 3.20 6.44
N LYS A 82 8.68 2.03 6.36
CA LYS A 82 9.97 1.79 7.03
C LYS A 82 11.20 1.96 6.13
N SER A 83 11.02 2.09 4.82
CA SER A 83 12.15 2.33 3.92
C SER A 83 12.78 3.70 4.23
N SER A 84 14.09 3.83 4.02
CA SER A 84 14.80 5.10 4.24
C SER A 84 14.20 6.25 3.43
N LEU A 85 13.64 5.96 2.25
CA LEU A 85 13.01 6.94 1.38
C LEU A 85 11.64 7.40 1.92
N SER A 86 10.93 6.54 2.65
CA SER A 86 9.61 6.85 3.21
C SER A 86 9.65 7.55 4.57
N GLN A 87 10.80 7.53 5.23
CA GLN A 87 10.98 8.20 6.52
C GLN A 87 11.24 9.71 6.37
N ALA A 88 11.06 10.45 7.49
CA ALA A 88 11.52 11.83 7.56
C ALA A 88 13.00 11.92 7.19
N PRO A 89 13.42 12.95 6.44
CA PRO A 89 12.65 14.10 5.96
C PRO A 89 12.04 13.92 4.55
N TYR A 90 12.00 12.71 4.00
CA TYR A 90 11.70 12.50 2.58
C TYR A 90 10.25 12.11 2.27
N TYR A 91 9.60 11.35 3.15
CA TYR A 91 8.19 10.89 3.05
C TYR A 91 7.74 10.34 1.69
N ASN A 92 8.64 9.79 0.88
CA ASN A 92 8.30 9.21 -0.42
C ASN A 92 7.86 7.75 -0.27
N PHE A 93 6.55 7.55 -0.09
CA PHE A 93 5.97 6.22 0.13
C PHE A 93 5.82 5.40 -1.14
N PHE A 94 5.94 6.00 -2.32
CA PHE A 94 5.62 5.38 -3.60
C PHE A 94 6.83 5.20 -4.51
N GLY A 95 8.03 5.54 -4.06
CA GLY A 95 9.24 5.43 -4.88
C GLY A 95 9.22 6.34 -6.12
N ILE A 96 8.54 7.48 -6.08
CA ILE A 96 8.41 8.37 -7.23
C ILE A 96 9.77 9.04 -7.52
N LYS A 97 10.25 8.84 -8.74
CA LYS A 97 11.54 9.39 -9.23
C LYS A 97 11.41 10.86 -9.61
N GLY A 98 12.51 11.61 -9.52
CA GLY A 98 12.60 13.01 -9.92
C GLY A 98 12.66 13.97 -8.74
N ALA A 99 12.07 15.17 -8.89
CA ALA A 99 12.01 16.19 -7.85
C ALA A 99 10.55 16.66 -7.63
N TYR A 100 10.20 16.97 -6.39
CA TYR A 100 8.95 17.60 -5.98
C TYR A 100 9.26 19.05 -5.59
N ASN A 101 8.72 20.01 -6.33
CA ASN A 101 9.00 21.45 -6.13
C ASN A 101 10.51 21.76 -5.97
N GLY A 102 11.35 21.08 -6.76
CA GLY A 102 12.80 21.22 -6.69
C GLY A 102 13.50 20.38 -5.62
N SER A 103 12.76 19.68 -4.73
CA SER A 103 13.31 18.84 -3.66
C SER A 103 13.46 17.41 -4.13
N SER A 104 14.63 16.83 -3.95
CA SER A 104 14.93 15.43 -4.25
C SER A 104 16.01 14.89 -3.33
N VAL A 105 16.06 13.57 -3.24
CA VAL A 105 17.16 12.84 -2.60
C VAL A 105 17.72 11.83 -3.59
N THR A 106 19.05 11.71 -3.65
CA THR A 106 19.70 10.70 -4.48
C THR A 106 19.93 9.44 -3.66
N MET A 107 19.47 8.31 -4.18
CA MET A 107 19.68 6.99 -3.58
C MET A 107 20.17 6.00 -4.62
N SER A 108 21.06 5.10 -4.20
CA SER A 108 21.47 3.98 -5.04
C SER A 108 20.35 2.95 -5.14
N THR A 109 19.99 2.58 -6.36
CA THR A 109 18.98 1.58 -6.66
C THR A 109 19.56 0.46 -7.52
N TRP A 110 18.99 -0.73 -7.36
CA TRP A 110 19.25 -1.85 -8.26
C TRP A 110 18.28 -1.76 -9.43
N GLU A 111 18.83 -1.86 -10.63
CA GLU A 111 18.04 -1.93 -11.86
C GLU A 111 18.38 -3.25 -12.58
N ASP A 112 17.44 -3.77 -13.38
CA ASP A 112 17.63 -4.92 -14.25
C ASP A 112 17.64 -4.44 -15.71
N ASP A 113 18.56 -4.96 -16.51
CA ASP A 113 18.70 -4.59 -17.94
C ASP A 113 17.67 -5.29 -18.85
N GLY A 114 16.74 -6.06 -18.26
CA GLY A 114 15.75 -6.86 -18.98
C GLY A 114 16.28 -8.22 -19.47
N ASN A 115 17.58 -8.52 -19.23
CA ASN A 115 18.23 -9.79 -19.58
C ASN A 115 18.66 -10.58 -18.32
N GLY A 116 18.23 -10.12 -17.14
CA GLY A 116 18.58 -10.72 -15.86
C GLY A 116 19.92 -10.25 -15.27
N ASN A 117 20.56 -9.23 -15.85
CA ASN A 117 21.75 -8.62 -15.27
C ASN A 117 21.32 -7.43 -14.41
N THR A 118 21.71 -7.45 -13.15
CA THR A 118 21.44 -6.37 -12.21
C THR A 118 22.63 -5.42 -12.13
N TYR A 119 22.35 -4.13 -12.05
CA TYR A 119 23.36 -3.10 -11.85
C TYR A 119 22.83 -2.03 -10.89
N THR A 120 23.75 -1.30 -10.25
CA THR A 120 23.41 -0.24 -9.32
C THR A 120 23.60 1.12 -9.99
N ILE A 121 22.60 1.99 -9.88
CA ILE A 121 22.67 3.40 -10.32
C ILE A 121 22.23 4.34 -9.22
N ASP A 122 22.74 5.55 -9.23
CA ASP A 122 22.23 6.62 -8.42
C ASP A 122 21.04 7.28 -9.10
N GLN A 123 19.90 7.27 -8.40
CA GLN A 123 18.63 7.78 -8.90
C GLN A 123 18.09 8.87 -7.98
N ALA A 124 17.66 9.98 -8.57
CA ALA A 124 16.95 11.02 -7.82
C ALA A 124 15.51 10.58 -7.57
N PHE A 125 15.06 10.70 -6.32
CA PHE A 125 13.69 10.48 -5.88
C PHE A 125 13.11 11.75 -5.30
N ARG A 126 11.81 11.97 -5.48
CA ARG A 126 11.09 13.09 -4.89
C ARG A 126 11.21 13.07 -3.37
N ALA A 127 11.42 14.24 -2.77
CA ALA A 127 11.39 14.43 -1.32
C ALA A 127 10.25 15.38 -0.97
N TYR A 128 9.37 14.96 -0.08
CA TYR A 128 8.16 15.67 0.31
C TYR A 128 8.31 16.27 1.71
N PRO A 129 7.74 17.45 1.99
CA PRO A 129 7.78 18.05 3.32
C PRO A 129 6.83 17.35 4.32
N SER A 130 5.83 16.60 3.82
CA SER A 130 4.86 15.90 4.65
C SER A 130 4.30 14.64 4.00
N ILE A 131 3.64 13.81 4.81
CA ILE A 131 2.85 12.66 4.37
C ILE A 131 1.78 13.07 3.37
N ALA A 132 1.05 14.16 3.67
CA ALA A 132 -0.02 14.64 2.82
C ALA A 132 0.47 15.07 1.42
N ASP A 133 1.65 15.71 1.34
CA ASP A 133 2.25 16.08 0.04
C ASP A 133 2.59 14.84 -0.79
N SER A 134 3.12 13.80 -0.16
CA SER A 134 3.42 12.51 -0.83
C SER A 134 2.17 11.86 -1.42
N LEU A 135 1.08 11.80 -0.65
CA LEU A 135 -0.18 11.20 -1.08
C LEU A 135 -0.86 12.05 -2.19
N ASN A 136 -0.80 13.37 -2.09
CA ASN A 136 -1.35 14.25 -3.11
C ASN A 136 -0.57 14.17 -4.43
N ASP A 137 0.75 14.15 -4.38
CA ASP A 137 1.59 14.04 -5.58
C ASP A 137 1.42 12.67 -6.27
N TYR A 138 1.23 11.59 -5.49
CA TYR A 138 0.81 10.31 -6.02
C TYR A 138 -0.54 10.41 -6.75
N ALA A 139 -1.53 11.09 -6.18
CA ALA A 139 -2.82 11.29 -6.82
C ALA A 139 -2.70 12.13 -8.11
N ASP A 140 -1.83 13.13 -8.12
CA ASP A 140 -1.52 13.90 -9.33
C ASP A 140 -0.88 13.03 -10.41
N LEU A 141 0.04 12.14 -10.04
CA LEU A 141 0.65 11.18 -10.96
C LEU A 141 -0.42 10.27 -11.59
N LEU A 142 -1.31 9.69 -10.78
CA LEU A 142 -2.40 8.83 -11.25
C LEU A 142 -3.49 9.58 -12.02
N SER A 143 -3.53 10.90 -11.94
CA SER A 143 -4.43 11.74 -12.73
C SER A 143 -4.00 11.86 -14.21
N SER A 144 -2.79 11.41 -14.55
CA SER A 144 -2.31 11.42 -15.95
C SER A 144 -3.09 10.42 -16.82
N SER A 145 -3.06 10.65 -18.13
CA SER A 145 -3.71 9.77 -19.12
C SER A 145 -3.16 8.34 -19.11
N THR A 146 -1.94 8.14 -18.66
CA THR A 146 -1.30 6.82 -18.53
C THR A 146 -2.05 5.92 -17.56
N TYR A 147 -2.57 6.49 -16.46
CA TYR A 147 -3.23 5.74 -15.40
C TYR A 147 -4.76 5.87 -15.39
N ILE A 148 -5.35 6.38 -16.46
CA ILE A 148 -6.80 6.60 -16.55
C ILE A 148 -7.62 5.34 -16.27
N GLY A 149 -7.08 4.15 -16.62
CA GLY A 149 -7.70 2.85 -16.35
C GLY A 149 -7.77 2.46 -14.88
N ALA A 150 -7.04 3.15 -13.99
CA ALA A 150 -7.06 2.86 -12.56
C ALA A 150 -8.03 3.75 -11.75
N ARG A 151 -8.76 4.66 -12.40
CA ARG A 151 -9.73 5.55 -11.75
C ARG A 151 -11.03 4.83 -11.43
N LYS A 152 -11.69 5.22 -10.33
CA LYS A 152 -13.00 4.69 -9.94
C LYS A 152 -14.03 4.79 -11.06
N SER A 153 -14.08 5.94 -11.75
CA SER A 153 -15.02 6.17 -12.86
C SER A 153 -14.81 5.25 -14.08
N ASN A 154 -13.65 4.62 -14.20
CA ASN A 154 -13.28 3.74 -15.32
C ASN A 154 -13.16 2.26 -14.90
N THR A 155 -13.57 1.91 -13.69
CA THR A 155 -13.46 0.56 -13.11
C THR A 155 -14.76 0.17 -12.42
N LEU A 156 -15.03 -1.12 -12.30
CA LEU A 156 -16.17 -1.64 -11.53
C LEU A 156 -15.76 -1.94 -10.08
N SER A 157 -14.46 -2.11 -9.84
CA SER A 157 -13.93 -2.51 -8.53
C SER A 157 -12.47 -2.08 -8.37
N TYR A 158 -11.96 -2.12 -7.13
CA TYR A 158 -10.55 -1.88 -6.88
C TYR A 158 -9.64 -2.92 -7.56
N GLN A 159 -10.15 -4.15 -7.80
CA GLN A 159 -9.42 -5.19 -8.52
C GLN A 159 -9.13 -4.80 -9.96
N ASP A 160 -10.07 -4.12 -10.63
CA ASP A 160 -9.85 -3.60 -11.97
C ASP A 160 -8.80 -2.49 -11.96
N ALA A 161 -8.83 -1.64 -10.94
CA ALA A 161 -7.84 -0.58 -10.77
C ALA A 161 -6.43 -1.15 -10.54
N THR A 162 -6.28 -2.16 -9.67
CA THR A 162 -4.99 -2.82 -9.46
C THR A 162 -4.49 -3.56 -10.70
N ALA A 163 -5.40 -4.17 -11.47
CA ALA A 163 -5.07 -4.80 -12.75
C ALA A 163 -4.53 -3.77 -13.75
N ALA A 164 -5.17 -2.59 -13.84
CA ALA A 164 -4.74 -1.50 -14.71
C ALA A 164 -3.37 -0.91 -14.32
N LEU A 165 -2.97 -1.01 -13.07
CA LEU A 165 -1.64 -0.58 -12.60
C LEU A 165 -0.54 -1.60 -12.94
N THR A 166 -0.89 -2.86 -13.12
CA THR A 166 0.06 -3.93 -13.44
C THR A 166 0.64 -3.73 -14.84
N GLY A 167 1.96 -3.71 -14.95
CA GLY A 167 2.69 -3.42 -16.20
C GLY A 167 2.83 -1.93 -16.52
N LEU A 168 2.06 -1.05 -15.86
CA LEU A 168 2.17 0.41 -16.03
C LEU A 168 2.90 1.07 -14.85
N TYR A 169 2.47 0.77 -13.63
CA TYR A 169 3.11 1.29 -12.41
C TYR A 169 4.30 0.43 -12.01
N ALA A 170 4.14 -0.88 -12.03
CA ALA A 170 5.17 -1.86 -11.75
C ALA A 170 5.24 -2.89 -12.87
N THR A 171 6.45 -3.35 -13.21
CA THR A 171 6.68 -4.40 -14.21
C THR A 171 6.40 -5.82 -13.69
N ASP A 172 6.19 -5.96 -12.37
CA ASP A 172 5.84 -7.22 -11.72
C ASP A 172 4.46 -7.70 -12.20
N THR A 173 4.41 -8.84 -12.88
CA THR A 173 3.16 -9.42 -13.41
C THR A 173 2.19 -9.89 -12.34
N SER A 174 2.64 -10.03 -11.08
CA SER A 174 1.81 -10.37 -9.92
C SER A 174 1.44 -9.16 -9.06
N TYR A 175 1.69 -7.94 -9.55
CA TYR A 175 1.49 -6.71 -8.79
C TYR A 175 0.07 -6.55 -8.25
N ASN A 176 -0.94 -6.75 -9.11
CA ASN A 176 -2.34 -6.70 -8.70
C ASN A 176 -2.67 -7.73 -7.61
N LEU A 177 -2.14 -8.94 -7.70
CA LEU A 177 -2.39 -9.98 -6.68
C LEU A 177 -1.82 -9.58 -5.32
N LYS A 178 -0.63 -8.97 -5.30
CA LYS A 178 -0.01 -8.45 -4.08
C LYS A 178 -0.85 -7.33 -3.46
N LEU A 179 -1.29 -6.36 -4.27
CA LEU A 179 -2.15 -5.27 -3.81
C LEU A 179 -3.50 -5.80 -3.29
N ASN A 180 -4.17 -6.67 -4.06
CA ASN A 180 -5.45 -7.25 -3.67
C ASN A 180 -5.36 -8.03 -2.35
N ASN A 181 -4.26 -8.77 -2.15
CA ASN A 181 -4.02 -9.47 -0.90
C ASN A 181 -3.84 -8.52 0.29
N ILE A 182 -3.10 -7.42 0.12
CA ILE A 182 -2.95 -6.40 1.15
C ILE A 182 -4.30 -5.75 1.47
N ILE A 183 -5.07 -5.36 0.44
CA ILE A 183 -6.40 -4.75 0.62
C ILE A 183 -7.33 -5.67 1.40
N ALA A 184 -7.40 -6.95 1.03
CA ALA A 184 -8.23 -7.93 1.71
C ALA A 184 -7.76 -8.20 3.14
N THR A 185 -6.44 -8.39 3.35
CA THR A 185 -5.85 -8.70 4.66
C THR A 185 -6.12 -7.62 5.71
N TYR A 186 -6.08 -6.36 5.29
CA TYR A 186 -6.24 -5.22 6.22
C TYR A 186 -7.60 -4.56 6.15
N GLY A 187 -8.53 -5.04 5.30
CA GLY A 187 -9.88 -4.48 5.17
C GLY A 187 -9.90 -3.05 4.61
N LEU A 188 -8.97 -2.73 3.70
CA LEU A 188 -8.72 -1.35 3.27
C LEU A 188 -9.87 -0.72 2.49
N THR A 189 -10.84 -1.50 1.98
CA THR A 189 -12.02 -0.98 1.29
C THR A 189 -12.89 -0.09 2.18
N ALA A 190 -12.74 -0.17 3.51
CA ALA A 190 -13.38 0.74 4.44
C ALA A 190 -12.99 2.22 4.21
N TYR A 191 -11.81 2.48 3.62
CA TYR A 191 -11.36 3.82 3.27
C TYR A 191 -11.89 4.34 1.93
N ASP A 192 -12.55 3.49 1.14
CA ASP A 192 -13.09 3.85 -0.20
C ASP A 192 -14.45 4.54 -0.13
N VAL A 193 -15.13 4.50 1.01
CA VAL A 193 -16.43 5.12 1.24
C VAL A 193 -16.26 6.50 1.88
N ALA A 194 -17.16 7.43 1.51
CA ALA A 194 -17.19 8.74 2.15
C ALA A 194 -17.51 8.58 3.63
N ASN A 195 -16.63 9.08 4.51
CA ASN A 195 -16.96 9.21 5.92
C ASN A 195 -18.06 10.26 6.06
N SER A 196 -19.31 9.84 6.00
CA SER A 196 -20.48 10.71 6.24
C SER A 196 -20.60 11.14 7.72
N SER A 197 -19.57 10.90 8.55
CA SER A 197 -19.57 11.17 9.99
C SER A 197 -18.33 11.91 10.52
N ALA A 198 -17.59 12.61 9.69
CA ALA A 198 -16.50 13.48 10.16
C ALA A 198 -16.99 14.92 10.44
N GLN A 199 -18.15 15.06 11.06
CA GLN A 199 -18.60 16.32 11.67
C GLN A 199 -19.46 16.01 12.89
N GLU A 200 -18.80 15.80 14.00
CA GLU A 200 -19.11 16.31 15.34
C GLU A 200 -18.37 15.50 16.43
N THR A 201 -17.70 16.27 17.27
CA THR A 201 -17.27 16.00 18.64
C THR A 201 -16.09 15.06 18.87
N GLY A 202 -15.14 15.63 19.58
CA GLY A 202 -13.96 15.02 20.13
C GLY A 202 -14.21 13.74 20.92
N LEU A 203 -13.15 12.97 20.94
CA LEU A 203 -12.91 11.89 21.89
C LEU A 203 -14.01 10.81 21.94
N ALA A 204 -14.17 10.06 20.85
CA ALA A 204 -14.77 8.73 20.94
C ALA A 204 -13.71 7.72 20.51
N THR A 205 -13.27 6.92 21.46
CA THR A 205 -12.58 5.65 21.25
C THR A 205 -13.25 4.95 20.06
N ALA A 206 -12.55 4.85 18.92
CA ALA A 206 -12.99 4.04 17.79
C ALA A 206 -12.94 2.57 18.23
N THR A 207 -14.02 2.12 18.82
CA THR A 207 -14.33 0.69 18.85
C THR A 207 -14.67 0.35 17.41
N SER A 208 -13.68 -0.08 16.65
CA SER A 208 -13.89 -0.59 15.31
C SER A 208 -14.96 -1.68 15.42
N GLY A 209 -16.03 -1.58 14.64
CA GLY A 209 -17.09 -2.58 14.57
C GLY A 209 -16.59 -3.91 13.94
N TYR A 210 -15.29 -4.12 13.94
CA TYR A 210 -14.64 -5.35 13.51
C TYR A 210 -14.53 -6.31 14.70
N VAL A 211 -15.04 -7.52 14.51
CA VAL A 211 -14.98 -8.62 15.46
C VAL A 211 -14.04 -9.71 14.94
N TRP A 212 -13.39 -10.41 15.86
CA TRP A 212 -12.56 -11.55 15.47
C TRP A 212 -13.43 -12.65 14.87
N ASN A 213 -13.11 -13.03 13.64
CA ASN A 213 -13.77 -14.11 12.92
C ASN A 213 -12.88 -15.36 13.00
N GLU A 214 -13.27 -16.33 13.81
CA GLU A 214 -12.52 -17.55 14.03
C GLU A 214 -12.48 -18.47 12.79
N TYR A 215 -13.46 -18.36 11.91
CA TYR A 215 -13.54 -19.15 10.68
C TYR A 215 -12.54 -18.68 9.63
N ARG A 216 -12.34 -17.37 9.52
CA ARG A 216 -11.39 -16.73 8.60
C ARG A 216 -10.05 -16.42 9.26
N ARG A 217 -9.95 -16.52 10.59
CA ARG A 217 -8.78 -16.15 11.40
C ARG A 217 -8.31 -14.70 11.16
N ASN A 218 -9.26 -13.80 11.01
CA ASN A 218 -9.02 -12.37 10.84
C ASN A 218 -10.13 -11.54 11.51
N TYR A 219 -9.95 -10.20 11.54
CA TYR A 219 -11.02 -9.30 11.97
C TYR A 219 -11.92 -8.98 10.77
N THR A 220 -13.24 -9.20 10.92
CA THR A 220 -14.27 -8.88 9.93
C THR A 220 -15.36 -8.03 10.58
N ASP A 221 -16.19 -7.37 9.74
CA ASP A 221 -17.43 -6.76 10.23
C ASP A 221 -18.39 -7.83 10.78
N ALA A 222 -19.35 -7.39 11.61
CA ALA A 222 -20.28 -8.29 12.27
C ALA A 222 -21.19 -9.04 11.28
N GLU A 223 -21.49 -8.45 10.11
CA GLU A 223 -22.31 -9.08 9.07
C GLU A 223 -21.58 -10.25 8.44
N THR A 224 -20.32 -10.06 8.08
CA THR A 224 -19.45 -11.12 7.56
C THR A 224 -19.29 -12.26 8.57
N LEU A 225 -19.11 -11.97 9.86
CA LEU A 225 -19.05 -13.01 10.90
C LEU A 225 -20.37 -13.79 10.97
N ALA A 226 -21.51 -13.11 10.95
CA ALA A 226 -22.82 -13.77 11.00
C ALA A 226 -23.06 -14.70 9.81
N VAL A 227 -22.58 -14.34 8.60
CA VAL A 227 -22.64 -15.19 7.41
C VAL A 227 -21.77 -16.44 7.58
N ASP A 228 -20.55 -16.29 8.08
CA ASP A 228 -19.64 -17.42 8.29
C ASP A 228 -20.13 -18.37 9.40
N GLU A 229 -20.68 -17.83 10.47
CA GLU A 229 -21.35 -18.65 11.53
C GLU A 229 -22.55 -19.44 10.98
N ALA A 230 -23.39 -18.78 10.16
CA ALA A 230 -24.53 -19.44 9.56
C ALA A 230 -24.11 -20.55 8.60
N TRP A 231 -23.00 -20.35 7.89
CA TRP A 231 -22.42 -21.37 7.00
C TRP A 231 -21.85 -22.54 7.79
N ALA A 232 -21.06 -22.27 8.84
CA ALA A 232 -20.48 -23.30 9.71
C ALA A 232 -21.55 -24.19 10.36
N LYS A 233 -22.67 -23.59 10.82
CA LYS A 233 -23.80 -24.33 11.38
C LYS A 233 -24.45 -25.31 10.38
N ARG A 234 -24.43 -25.01 9.07
CA ARG A 234 -24.97 -25.90 8.03
C ARG A 234 -24.07 -27.09 7.72
N MET A 235 -22.78 -26.99 8.02
CA MET A 235 -21.81 -28.05 7.73
C MET A 235 -21.63 -29.04 8.88
N THR A 236 -22.29 -28.81 10.02
CA THR A 236 -22.20 -29.67 11.22
C THR A 236 -23.36 -30.69 11.33
N TYR A 237 -24.12 -30.88 10.23
CA TYR A 237 -25.17 -31.92 10.13
C TYR A 237 -24.86 -32.93 9.03
#